data_3368fc6ceb9a8cbce43962cc3675d746
#
_entry.id   3368fc6ceb9a8cbce43962cc3675d746
#
_cell.length_a   1.000
_cell.length_b   1.000
_cell.length_c   1.000
_cell.angle_alpha   90.00
_cell.angle_beta   90.00
_cell.angle_gamma   90.00
#
_symmetry.space_group_name_H-M   'P 1'
#
loop_
_entity.id
_entity.type
_entity.pdbx_description
1 polymer ?
#
loop_
_entity_poly.entity_id
_entity_poly.type
_entity_poly.pdbx_seq_one_letter_code
_entity_poly.pdbx_strand_id
1 'polypeptide(L)'
;MTVRPSSHSAASAYAPYSGLQVGAAALCDDGRTVTGCNVENASYGLGLCAECTMAGQLRLTGGGRFTAVACRSGTGELLMPCGRCRQVLYELGGPECLLDTPRGVLPLRDVLPDAFGPDDLPGAP
;
A
#
# COMPACT_ATOMS: atom_id res chain seq x y z
N MET A 1 4.93 -11.82 -10.34
CA MET A 1 4.43 -10.44 -10.15
C MET A 1 5.60 -9.52 -9.95
N THR A 2 5.63 -8.39 -10.63
CA THR A 2 6.70 -7.41 -10.46
C THR A 2 6.08 -6.03 -10.37
N VAL A 3 6.24 -5.37 -9.20
CA VAL A 3 5.81 -3.99 -9.00
C VAL A 3 7.06 -3.19 -8.64
N ARG A 4 7.86 -2.85 -9.66
CA ARG A 4 9.19 -2.27 -9.52
C ARG A 4 9.23 -0.80 -9.07
N PRO A 5 8.24 0.07 -9.41
CA PRO A 5 8.36 1.49 -9.06
C PRO A 5 8.35 1.80 -7.56
N SER A 6 8.09 0.81 -6.68
CA SER A 6 8.02 1.06 -5.24
C SER A 6 9.34 1.59 -4.66
N SER A 7 10.50 1.07 -5.10
CA SER A 7 11.78 1.59 -4.61
C SER A 7 12.10 2.98 -5.17
N HIS A 8 11.62 3.31 -6.39
CA HIS A 8 11.76 4.64 -6.97
C HIS A 8 10.94 5.68 -6.22
N SER A 9 9.69 5.34 -5.87
CA SER A 9 8.83 6.27 -5.14
C SER A 9 9.35 6.54 -3.73
N ALA A 10 10.13 5.61 -3.13
CA ALA A 10 10.76 5.82 -1.84
C ALA A 10 11.70 7.03 -1.83
N ALA A 11 12.31 7.38 -2.97
CA ALA A 11 13.20 8.53 -3.07
C ALA A 11 12.48 9.87 -2.82
N SER A 12 11.17 9.91 -3.01
CA SER A 12 10.35 11.10 -2.76
C SER A 12 9.86 11.20 -1.32
N ALA A 13 10.12 10.20 -0.48
CA ALA A 13 9.63 10.15 0.88
C ALA A 13 10.15 11.31 1.73
N TYR A 14 9.30 11.79 2.63
CA TYR A 14 9.66 12.77 3.63
C TYR A 14 9.80 12.07 4.97
N ALA A 15 11.03 11.71 5.33
CA ALA A 15 11.32 10.91 6.52
C ALA A 15 12.44 11.52 7.38
N PRO A 16 12.29 12.81 7.81
CA PRO A 16 13.37 13.50 8.54
C PRO A 16 13.59 12.97 9.96
N TYR A 17 12.62 12.26 10.52
CA TYR A 17 12.68 11.78 11.91
C TYR A 17 13.23 10.36 11.99
N SER A 18 12.72 9.44 11.20
CA SER A 18 13.16 8.05 11.23
C SER A 18 14.31 7.76 10.30
N GLY A 19 14.44 8.52 9.22
CA GLY A 19 15.38 8.21 8.15
C GLY A 19 14.97 7.04 7.28
N LEU A 20 13.84 6.39 7.57
CA LEU A 20 13.37 5.25 6.79
C LEU A 20 12.47 5.74 5.65
N GLN A 21 12.99 5.71 4.44
CA GLN A 21 12.23 6.03 3.23
C GLN A 21 11.55 4.77 2.71
N VAL A 22 10.24 4.85 2.50
CA VAL A 22 9.42 3.73 2.02
C VAL A 22 8.65 4.18 0.79
N GLY A 23 8.63 3.32 -0.22
CA GLY A 23 7.79 3.48 -1.38
C GLY A 23 6.82 2.32 -1.49
N ALA A 24 5.66 2.60 -2.06
CA ALA A 24 4.68 1.59 -2.42
C ALA A 24 4.32 1.76 -3.90
N ALA A 25 4.01 0.65 -4.53
CA ALA A 25 3.50 0.65 -5.91
C ALA A 25 2.42 -0.41 -6.03
N ALA A 26 1.43 -0.14 -6.85
CA ALA A 26 0.34 -1.07 -7.09
C ALA A 26 -0.01 -1.10 -8.57
N LEU A 27 -0.38 -2.29 -9.02
CA LEU A 27 -1.04 -2.50 -10.29
C LEU A 27 -2.54 -2.41 -10.07
N CYS A 28 -3.22 -1.64 -10.89
CA CYS A 28 -4.67 -1.46 -10.83
C CYS A 28 -5.39 -2.38 -11.81
N ASP A 29 -6.69 -2.55 -11.62
CA ASP A 29 -7.52 -3.43 -12.44
C ASP A 29 -7.65 -2.98 -13.90
N ASP A 30 -7.34 -1.71 -14.20
CA ASP A 30 -7.30 -1.20 -15.57
C ASP A 30 -5.88 -1.25 -16.19
N GLY A 31 -4.91 -1.86 -15.52
CA GLY A 31 -3.52 -1.95 -15.97
C GLY A 31 -2.63 -0.77 -15.59
N ARG A 32 -3.21 0.28 -14.99
CA ARG A 32 -2.46 1.45 -14.55
C ARG A 32 -1.63 1.11 -13.33
N THR A 33 -0.44 1.71 -13.21
CA THR A 33 0.38 1.64 -12.01
C THR A 33 0.27 2.94 -11.23
N VAL A 34 0.06 2.83 -9.91
CA VAL A 34 0.07 3.97 -8.99
C VAL A 34 1.14 3.76 -7.93
N THR A 35 1.63 4.86 -7.37
CA THR A 35 2.73 4.82 -6.41
C THR A 35 2.43 5.71 -5.21
N GLY A 36 3.20 5.53 -4.14
CA GLY A 36 3.14 6.37 -2.96
C GLY A 36 4.48 6.34 -2.22
N CYS A 37 4.64 7.27 -1.29
CA CYS A 37 5.79 7.32 -0.40
C CYS A 37 5.32 7.75 0.98
N ASN A 38 6.12 7.42 2.02
CA ASN A 38 5.77 7.86 3.37
C ASN A 38 6.06 9.35 3.55
N VAL A 39 5.22 10.00 4.34
CA VAL A 39 5.33 11.42 4.69
C VAL A 39 5.19 11.54 6.20
N GLU A 40 6.31 11.78 6.88
CA GLU A 40 6.33 11.88 8.33
C GLU A 40 5.87 13.26 8.79
N ASN A 41 5.57 13.36 10.06
CA ASN A 41 5.15 14.59 10.70
C ASN A 41 5.75 14.65 12.10
N ALA A 42 6.13 15.84 12.57
CA ALA A 42 6.59 16.03 13.94
C ALA A 42 5.54 15.56 14.95
N SER A 43 4.28 15.67 14.61
CA SER A 43 3.20 15.01 15.34
C SER A 43 3.08 13.59 14.79
N TYR A 44 3.66 12.63 15.47
CA TYR A 44 3.83 11.27 14.97
C TYR A 44 2.51 10.59 14.57
N GLY A 45 1.42 10.93 15.24
CA GLY A 45 0.10 10.39 14.90
C GLY A 45 -0.43 10.84 13.55
N LEU A 46 0.15 11.87 12.93
CA LEU A 46 -0.26 12.41 11.65
C LEU A 46 0.57 11.89 10.48
N GLY A 47 1.54 11.02 10.74
CA GLY A 47 2.35 10.43 9.67
C GLY A 47 1.52 9.61 8.70
N LEU A 48 1.90 9.66 7.42
CA LEU A 48 1.24 8.90 6.37
C LEU A 48 2.20 7.82 5.86
N CYS A 49 1.75 6.57 5.87
CA CYS A 49 2.51 5.48 5.26
C CYS A 49 2.43 5.57 3.74
N ALA A 50 3.39 4.97 3.05
CA ALA A 50 3.44 4.96 1.59
C ALA A 50 2.15 4.40 0.97
N GLU A 51 1.56 3.39 1.58
CA GLU A 51 0.32 2.79 1.09
C GLU A 51 -0.86 3.75 1.20
N CYS A 52 -0.88 4.60 2.22
CA CYS A 52 -1.95 5.60 2.39
C CYS A 52 -1.88 6.68 1.32
N THR A 53 -0.67 7.19 1.01
CA THR A 53 -0.51 8.18 -0.06
C THR A 53 -0.80 7.55 -1.42
N MET A 54 -0.46 6.28 -1.60
CA MET A 54 -0.78 5.51 -2.80
C MET A 54 -2.30 5.35 -2.98
N ALA A 55 -3.04 5.14 -1.90
CA ALA A 55 -4.50 5.06 -1.94
C ALA A 55 -5.10 6.36 -2.46
N GLY A 56 -4.55 7.51 -2.04
CA GLY A 56 -4.94 8.81 -2.57
C GLY A 56 -4.64 8.93 -4.06
N GLN A 57 -3.47 8.47 -4.48
CA GLN A 57 -3.07 8.47 -5.88
C GLN A 57 -4.02 7.62 -6.74
N LEU A 58 -4.43 6.46 -6.24
CA LEU A 58 -5.41 5.62 -6.93
C LEU A 58 -6.69 6.42 -7.25
N ARG A 59 -7.22 7.11 -6.26
CA ARG A 59 -8.47 7.86 -6.42
C ARG A 59 -8.31 9.07 -7.34
N LEU A 60 -7.19 9.80 -7.22
CA LEU A 60 -6.95 11.00 -8.02
C LEU A 60 -6.71 10.70 -9.50
N THR A 61 -6.21 9.52 -9.83
CA THR A 61 -5.81 9.19 -11.20
C THR A 61 -6.79 8.27 -11.93
N GLY A 62 -7.99 8.12 -11.41
CA GLY A 62 -9.05 7.38 -12.11
C GLY A 62 -9.82 6.38 -11.25
N GLY A 63 -9.41 6.15 -10.03
CA GLY A 63 -10.08 5.19 -9.15
C GLY A 63 -9.79 3.75 -9.52
N GLY A 64 -10.78 2.88 -9.39
CA GLY A 64 -10.59 1.45 -9.61
C GLY A 64 -10.10 0.74 -8.36
N ARG A 65 -9.45 -0.41 -8.55
CA ARG A 65 -9.02 -1.27 -7.44
C ARG A 65 -7.58 -1.69 -7.61
N PHE A 66 -6.90 -1.96 -6.50
CA PHE A 66 -5.59 -2.59 -6.50
C PHE A 66 -5.73 -4.08 -6.81
N THR A 67 -4.88 -4.59 -7.69
CA THR A 67 -4.79 -6.04 -7.96
C THR A 67 -3.50 -6.64 -7.42
N ALA A 68 -2.43 -5.85 -7.33
CA ALA A 68 -1.14 -6.30 -6.82
C ALA A 68 -0.38 -5.12 -6.23
N VAL A 69 0.29 -5.34 -5.09
CA VAL A 69 0.97 -4.29 -4.33
C VAL A 69 2.34 -4.77 -3.89
N ALA A 70 3.32 -3.87 -3.89
CA ALA A 70 4.63 -4.09 -3.29
C ALA A 70 5.10 -2.83 -2.57
N CYS A 71 5.76 -3.03 -1.41
CA CYS A 71 6.35 -1.95 -0.62
C CYS A 71 7.84 -2.22 -0.46
N ARG A 72 8.66 -1.20 -0.66
CA ARG A 72 10.13 -1.33 -0.57
C ARG A 72 10.74 -0.12 0.11
N SER A 73 11.87 -0.36 0.78
CA SER A 73 12.70 0.73 1.29
C SER A 73 13.44 1.42 0.14
N GLY A 74 14.05 2.57 0.43
CA GLY A 74 14.87 3.29 -0.55
C GLY A 74 16.07 2.50 -1.04
N THR A 75 16.51 1.48 -0.29
CA THR A 75 17.60 0.58 -0.68
C THR A 75 17.10 -0.66 -1.42
N GLY A 76 15.80 -0.76 -1.69
CA GLY A 76 15.20 -1.84 -2.46
C GLY A 76 14.74 -3.04 -1.65
N GLU A 77 14.89 -3.01 -0.33
CA GLU A 77 14.44 -4.11 0.53
C GLU A 77 12.92 -4.19 0.54
N LEU A 78 12.41 -5.41 0.43
CA LEU A 78 10.99 -5.66 0.49
C LEU A 78 10.49 -5.48 1.92
N LEU A 79 9.45 -4.66 2.09
CA LEU A 79 8.85 -4.38 3.40
C LEU A 79 7.40 -4.85 3.41
N MET A 80 6.99 -5.35 4.57
CA MET A 80 5.57 -5.66 4.79
C MET A 80 4.84 -4.38 5.18
N PRO A 81 3.64 -4.15 4.64
CA PRO A 81 2.81 -3.05 5.12
C PRO A 81 2.42 -3.26 6.57
N CYS A 82 2.34 -2.16 7.34
CA CYS A 82 1.88 -2.24 8.72
C CYS A 82 0.41 -2.67 8.78
N GLY A 83 -0.08 -2.99 9.99
CA GLY A 83 -1.46 -3.48 10.16
C GLY A 83 -2.51 -2.49 9.65
N ARG A 84 -2.32 -1.19 9.92
CA ARG A 84 -3.21 -0.14 9.40
C ARG A 84 -3.25 -0.14 7.87
N CYS A 85 -2.11 -0.25 7.24
CA CYS A 85 -2.02 -0.23 5.78
C CYS A 85 -2.62 -1.48 5.15
N ARG A 86 -2.53 -2.63 5.81
CA ARG A 86 -3.20 -3.85 5.33
C ARG A 86 -4.70 -3.63 5.24
N GLN A 87 -5.28 -2.93 6.22
CA GLN A 87 -6.71 -2.60 6.20
C GLN A 87 -7.04 -1.63 5.05
N VAL A 88 -6.20 -0.63 4.81
CA VAL A 88 -6.38 0.30 3.68
C VAL A 88 -6.32 -0.45 2.35
N LEU A 89 -5.35 -1.34 2.20
CA LEU A 89 -5.22 -2.14 0.98
C LEU A 89 -6.39 -3.10 0.82
N TYR A 90 -6.88 -3.66 1.91
CA TYR A 90 -8.03 -4.57 1.89
C TYR A 90 -9.29 -3.86 1.38
N GLU A 91 -9.52 -2.61 1.81
CA GLU A 91 -10.67 -1.83 1.34
C GLU A 91 -10.64 -1.65 -0.18
N LEU A 92 -9.47 -1.31 -0.72
CA LEU A 92 -9.32 -0.88 -2.10
C LEU A 92 -8.91 -2.02 -3.07
N GLY A 93 -8.52 -3.17 -2.52
CA GLY A 93 -8.13 -4.32 -3.33
C GLY A 93 -8.90 -5.59 -3.03
N GLY A 94 -9.42 -5.71 -1.82
CA GLY A 94 -10.14 -6.89 -1.37
C GLY A 94 -9.22 -8.05 -0.99
N PRO A 95 -9.83 -9.19 -0.57
CA PRO A 95 -9.06 -10.34 -0.09
C PRO A 95 -8.18 -11.00 -1.15
N GLU A 96 -8.51 -10.82 -2.42
CA GLU A 96 -7.79 -11.43 -3.54
C GLU A 96 -6.61 -10.59 -4.04
N CYS A 97 -6.47 -9.33 -3.58
CA CYS A 97 -5.36 -8.48 -3.96
C CYS A 97 -4.05 -9.13 -3.56
N LEU A 98 -3.09 -9.17 -4.47
CA LEU A 98 -1.82 -9.84 -4.25
C LEU A 98 -0.81 -8.89 -3.62
N LEU A 99 -0.07 -9.39 -2.63
CA LEU A 99 0.98 -8.64 -1.97
C LEU A 99 2.31 -9.38 -2.14
N ASP A 100 3.34 -8.65 -2.53
CA ASP A 100 4.70 -9.19 -2.60
C ASP A 100 5.28 -9.22 -1.18
N THR A 101 5.61 -10.42 -0.70
CA THR A 101 6.10 -10.62 0.66
C THR A 101 7.42 -11.41 0.66
N PRO A 102 8.18 -11.38 1.76
CA PRO A 102 9.39 -12.21 1.87
C PRO A 102 9.12 -13.70 1.73
N ARG A 103 7.87 -14.15 1.89
CA ARG A 103 7.45 -15.54 1.71
C ARG A 103 6.88 -15.81 0.31
N GLY A 104 7.04 -14.86 -0.62
CA GLY A 104 6.45 -14.94 -1.95
C GLY A 104 5.21 -14.07 -2.08
N VAL A 105 4.51 -14.21 -3.20
CA VAL A 105 3.29 -13.46 -3.48
C VAL A 105 2.12 -14.11 -2.77
N LEU A 106 1.43 -13.37 -1.89
CA LEU A 106 0.30 -13.86 -1.10
C LEU A 106 -0.90 -12.96 -1.30
N PRO A 107 -2.14 -13.52 -1.28
CA PRO A 107 -3.34 -12.70 -1.27
C PRO A 107 -3.50 -12.00 0.09
N LEU A 108 -4.17 -10.86 0.09
CA LEU A 108 -4.37 -10.08 1.32
C LEU A 108 -5.08 -10.87 2.42
N ARG A 109 -5.98 -11.79 2.07
CA ARG A 109 -6.65 -12.62 3.07
C ARG A 109 -5.66 -13.42 3.93
N ASP A 110 -4.47 -13.72 3.42
CA ASP A 110 -3.47 -14.47 4.16
C ASP A 110 -2.63 -13.60 5.11
N VAL A 111 -2.58 -12.28 4.85
CA VAL A 111 -1.82 -11.34 5.69
C VAL A 111 -2.73 -10.45 6.54
N LEU A 112 -4.03 -10.54 6.35
CA LEU A 112 -5.05 -9.90 7.16
C LEU A 112 -6.22 -10.88 7.31
N PRO A 113 -6.03 -11.99 8.03
CA PRO A 113 -7.09 -12.99 8.20
C PRO A 113 -8.24 -12.43 9.04
N ASP A 114 -9.46 -12.94 8.77
CA ASP A 114 -10.67 -12.55 9.50
C ASP A 114 -10.88 -11.03 9.50
N ALA A 115 -10.60 -10.39 8.37
CA ALA A 115 -10.57 -8.93 8.30
C ALA A 115 -11.99 -8.34 8.42
N PHE A 116 -12.09 -7.22 9.15
CA PHE A 116 -13.23 -6.34 9.05
C PHE A 116 -13.21 -5.67 7.66
N GLY A 117 -14.34 -5.64 7.00
CA GLY A 117 -14.42 -5.08 5.66
C GLY A 117 -15.79 -4.54 5.32
N PRO A 118 -15.98 -4.09 4.07
CA PRO A 118 -17.25 -3.47 3.63
C PRO A 118 -18.47 -4.34 3.85
N ASP A 119 -18.32 -5.67 3.78
CA ASP A 119 -19.44 -6.60 3.96
C ASP A 119 -19.99 -6.59 5.40
N ASP A 120 -19.22 -6.06 6.35
CA ASP A 120 -19.63 -5.97 7.75
C ASP A 120 -20.48 -4.73 8.04
N LEU A 121 -20.62 -3.83 7.07
CA LEU A 121 -21.38 -2.60 7.22
C LEU A 121 -22.66 -2.64 6.38
N PRO A 122 -23.81 -2.28 6.94
CA PRO A 122 -25.05 -2.24 6.18
C PRO A 122 -24.98 -1.14 5.10
N GLY A 123 -25.46 -1.45 3.91
CA GLY A 123 -25.49 -0.49 2.80
C GLY A 123 -24.13 -0.18 2.17
N ALA A 124 -23.09 -0.97 2.45
CA ALA A 124 -21.79 -0.79 1.82
C ALA A 124 -21.87 -1.11 0.32
N PRO A 125 -21.08 -0.42 -0.53
CA PRO A 125 -21.04 -0.67 -1.97
C PRO A 125 -20.46 -2.03 -2.34
#